data_4109f0e8ff4f9406c5d472eaa779a3dc
#
_entry.id   4109f0e8ff4f9406c5d472eaa779a3dc
#
_cell.length_a   1.000
_cell.length_b   1.000
_cell.length_c   1.000
_cell.angle_alpha   90.00
_cell.angle_beta   90.00
_cell.angle_gamma   90.00
#
_symmetry.space_group_name_H-M   'P 1'
#
loop_
_entity.id
_entity.type
_entity.pdbx_description
1 polymer ?
#
loop_
_entity_poly.entity_id
_entity_poly.type
_entity_poly.pdbx_seq_one_letter_code
_entity_poly.pdbx_strand_id
1 'polypeptide(L)'
;MNKLSHYLVGGAVRDELLGLPVADRDFVVIGASVEEMISNGFMPVGRDFPVFLHPHTKEEYALARTERKTGRGHQGFSFHADPSVTLAEDLARRDLTINAIAKSSEDEFIDPFQGIDDIKNKVLRHVSAAFVEDPLRVLRVCRFTSTLNFDIHPDTLKLMIQLVNTDEINDLSPERIWSEILKGLMGKKPSRMIDSLIECGALKAINSSLSYGVHDLENKKVICETLDLSATKNLPIEARVAIFCLLTEHNVEKIIREYIPKISKRKTVAESVLNQLKATKSQTKTSMLLLGHIDSILNAAKLTNEQLVDLVMHLDGLRQPERFEKILDAAATTGQAVTGQSCTNHVRILIVSLKILRSIKHNDFAKIDSTSEINERVRSARIIALDKELTR
;
A
#
# COMPACT_ATOMS: atom_id res chain seq x y z
N MET A 1 11.92 40.27 -15.87
CA MET A 1 11.80 39.11 -14.97
C MET A 1 13.21 38.61 -14.71
N ASN A 2 13.70 38.64 -13.47
CA ASN A 2 14.95 37.97 -13.13
C ASN A 2 14.76 36.49 -13.36
N LYS A 3 15.66 35.85 -14.13
CA LYS A 3 15.58 34.43 -14.44
C LYS A 3 15.90 33.64 -13.14
N LEU A 4 14.88 33.12 -12.47
CA LEU A 4 15.06 32.30 -11.29
C LEU A 4 15.85 31.03 -11.67
N SER A 5 16.91 30.73 -10.92
CA SER A 5 17.68 29.50 -11.10
C SER A 5 16.89 28.34 -10.47
N HIS A 6 16.43 27.41 -11.29
CA HIS A 6 15.63 26.28 -10.81
C HIS A 6 16.09 24.96 -11.46
N TYR A 7 15.87 23.88 -10.75
CA TYR A 7 16.27 22.53 -11.13
C TYR A 7 15.13 21.56 -10.89
N LEU A 8 14.88 20.67 -11.85
CA LEU A 8 14.01 19.50 -11.62
C LEU A 8 14.73 18.56 -10.66
N VAL A 9 14.03 18.00 -9.67
CA VAL A 9 14.66 17.18 -8.61
C VAL A 9 13.84 15.97 -8.21
N GLY A 10 14.47 15.06 -7.49
CA GLY A 10 13.79 13.99 -6.76
C GLY A 10 13.24 12.86 -7.64
N GLY A 11 12.00 12.46 -7.37
CA GLY A 11 11.36 11.33 -8.04
C GLY A 11 11.27 11.48 -9.56
N ALA A 12 11.04 12.69 -10.06
CA ALA A 12 10.93 12.98 -11.49
C ALA A 12 12.23 12.66 -12.24
N VAL A 13 13.38 13.09 -11.69
CA VAL A 13 14.70 12.86 -12.31
C VAL A 13 15.06 11.37 -12.27
N ARG A 14 14.81 10.70 -11.12
CA ARG A 14 15.00 9.26 -10.99
C ARG A 14 14.16 8.48 -12.00
N ASP A 15 12.87 8.80 -12.12
CA ASP A 15 11.95 8.08 -12.99
C ASP A 15 12.29 8.30 -14.46
N GLU A 16 12.73 9.50 -14.84
CA GLU A 16 13.27 9.78 -16.17
C GLU A 16 14.52 8.91 -16.48
N LEU A 17 15.48 8.84 -15.55
CA LEU A 17 16.69 8.01 -15.69
C LEU A 17 16.38 6.52 -15.78
N LEU A 18 15.26 6.07 -15.17
CA LEU A 18 14.78 4.70 -15.24
C LEU A 18 13.89 4.43 -16.47
N GLY A 19 13.59 5.43 -17.29
CA GLY A 19 12.64 5.30 -18.40
C GLY A 19 11.20 5.03 -17.95
N LEU A 20 10.84 5.45 -16.74
CA LEU A 20 9.50 5.33 -16.18
C LEU A 20 8.67 6.59 -16.47
N PRO A 21 7.33 6.49 -16.51
CA PRO A 21 6.49 7.67 -16.63
C PRO A 21 6.70 8.63 -15.45
N VAL A 22 6.95 9.90 -15.75
CA VAL A 22 7.07 10.97 -14.76
C VAL A 22 5.67 11.51 -14.48
N ALA A 23 5.16 11.30 -13.27
CA ALA A 23 3.81 11.75 -12.87
C ALA A 23 3.84 13.19 -12.32
N ASP A 24 4.71 13.45 -11.36
CA ASP A 24 4.83 14.74 -10.67
C ASP A 24 6.21 15.34 -10.91
N ARG A 25 6.25 16.64 -11.12
CA ARG A 25 7.49 17.39 -11.34
C ARG A 25 7.71 18.40 -10.23
N ASP A 26 8.73 18.12 -9.41
CA ASP A 26 9.13 18.99 -8.32
C ASP A 26 10.38 19.78 -8.72
N PHE A 27 10.35 21.09 -8.49
CA PHE A 27 11.49 21.97 -8.78
C PHE A 27 12.04 22.56 -7.49
N VAL A 28 13.36 22.69 -7.42
CA VAL A 28 14.05 23.49 -6.39
C VAL A 28 14.55 24.80 -7.00
N VAL A 29 14.35 25.90 -6.28
CA VAL A 29 14.81 27.24 -6.68
C VAL A 29 15.95 27.66 -5.77
N ILE A 30 17.04 28.11 -6.37
CA ILE A 30 18.26 28.51 -5.68
C ILE A 30 18.43 30.02 -5.79
N GLY A 31 18.92 30.65 -4.71
CA GLY A 31 19.29 32.05 -4.71
C GLY A 31 18.11 33.03 -4.77
N ALA A 32 16.91 32.58 -4.39
CA ALA A 32 15.70 33.41 -4.38
C ALA A 32 15.07 33.50 -3.00
N SER A 33 14.41 34.60 -2.73
CA SER A 33 13.59 34.81 -1.53
C SER A 33 12.11 34.53 -1.80
N VAL A 34 11.32 34.42 -0.74
CA VAL A 34 9.85 34.29 -0.80
C VAL A 34 9.24 35.48 -1.58
N GLU A 35 9.72 36.69 -1.32
CA GLU A 35 9.25 37.91 -1.95
C GLU A 35 9.54 37.90 -3.47
N GLU A 36 10.72 37.41 -3.86
CA GLU A 36 11.08 37.27 -5.26
C GLU A 36 10.20 36.22 -5.98
N MET A 37 9.87 35.10 -5.32
CA MET A 37 8.94 34.12 -5.88
C MET A 37 7.56 34.74 -6.11
N ILE A 38 7.02 35.44 -5.12
CA ILE A 38 5.71 36.11 -5.21
C ILE A 38 5.72 37.19 -6.32
N SER A 39 6.78 38.02 -6.39
CA SER A 39 6.90 39.05 -7.40
C SER A 39 6.98 38.51 -8.85
N ASN A 40 7.47 37.28 -9.02
CA ASN A 40 7.46 36.56 -10.28
C ASN A 40 6.14 35.80 -10.56
N GLY A 41 5.11 35.99 -9.72
CA GLY A 41 3.76 35.46 -9.91
C GLY A 41 3.55 34.03 -9.38
N PHE A 42 4.50 33.46 -8.65
CA PHE A 42 4.33 32.17 -8.01
C PHE A 42 3.38 32.26 -6.80
N MET A 43 2.53 31.28 -6.61
CA MET A 43 1.54 31.26 -5.56
C MET A 43 2.03 30.38 -4.38
N PRO A 44 2.21 30.94 -3.16
CA PRO A 44 2.62 30.15 -2.02
C PRO A 44 1.53 29.14 -1.63
N VAL A 45 1.94 27.90 -1.31
CA VAL A 45 1.09 26.83 -0.80
C VAL A 45 1.67 26.26 0.47
N GLY A 46 0.78 25.98 1.47
CA GLY A 46 1.19 25.52 2.79
C GLY A 46 1.53 26.67 3.76
N ARG A 47 1.40 26.39 5.05
CA ARG A 47 1.65 27.38 6.13
C ARG A 47 3.09 27.37 6.62
N ASP A 48 3.77 26.22 6.52
CA ASP A 48 5.03 25.97 7.20
C ASP A 48 6.22 25.78 6.24
N PHE A 49 5.97 25.72 4.91
CA PHE A 49 7.01 25.47 3.91
C PHE A 49 6.99 26.47 2.76
N PRO A 50 8.15 26.95 2.32
CA PRO A 50 8.25 27.82 1.14
C PRO A 50 8.11 27.02 -0.16
N VAL A 51 6.93 26.42 -0.37
CA VAL A 51 6.53 25.75 -1.61
C VAL A 51 5.57 26.67 -2.35
N PHE A 52 5.72 26.75 -3.66
CA PHE A 52 4.95 27.62 -4.53
C PHE A 52 4.45 26.86 -5.74
N LEU A 53 3.28 27.24 -6.24
CA LEU A 53 2.78 26.76 -7.54
C LEU A 53 3.17 27.72 -8.64
N HIS A 54 3.69 27.17 -9.71
CA HIS A 54 3.99 27.93 -10.92
C HIS A 54 2.70 28.57 -11.49
N PRO A 55 2.71 29.85 -11.90
CA PRO A 55 1.49 30.58 -12.27
C PRO A 55 0.68 29.91 -13.38
N HIS A 56 1.35 29.27 -14.34
CA HIS A 56 0.71 28.66 -15.51
C HIS A 56 0.60 27.14 -15.42
N THR A 57 1.72 26.44 -15.13
CA THR A 57 1.76 24.96 -15.15
C THR A 57 1.22 24.31 -13.89
N LYS A 58 1.16 25.07 -12.79
CA LYS A 58 0.78 24.57 -11.44
C LYS A 58 1.73 23.53 -10.86
N GLU A 59 2.87 23.33 -11.47
CA GLU A 59 3.95 22.51 -10.94
C GLU A 59 4.49 23.10 -9.63
N GLU A 60 5.02 22.24 -8.75
CA GLU A 60 5.53 22.65 -7.43
C GLU A 60 6.99 23.12 -7.51
N TYR A 61 7.23 24.31 -6.96
CA TYR A 61 8.54 24.92 -6.83
C TYR A 61 8.83 25.19 -5.36
N ALA A 62 9.88 24.60 -4.81
CA ALA A 62 10.32 24.83 -3.44
C ALA A 62 11.60 25.65 -3.42
N LEU A 63 11.73 26.60 -2.50
CA LEU A 63 13.02 27.23 -2.24
C LEU A 63 13.99 26.20 -1.64
N ALA A 64 15.27 26.29 -2.04
CA ALA A 64 16.31 25.48 -1.43
C ALA A 64 16.36 25.72 0.09
N ARG A 65 16.52 24.65 0.84
CA ARG A 65 16.50 24.73 2.29
C ARG A 65 17.37 23.68 2.94
N THR A 66 17.81 24.01 4.14
CA THR A 66 18.35 23.04 5.10
C THR A 66 17.27 22.70 6.15
N GLU A 67 17.32 21.50 6.66
CA GLU A 67 16.42 21.02 7.72
C GLU A 67 17.26 20.73 8.95
N ARG A 68 16.76 21.08 10.14
CA ARG A 68 17.35 20.67 11.42
C ARG A 68 16.29 20.10 12.33
N LYS A 69 16.56 18.91 12.87
CA LYS A 69 15.72 18.31 13.90
C LYS A 69 15.86 19.11 15.20
N THR A 70 14.78 19.68 15.68
CA THR A 70 14.69 20.48 16.94
C THR A 70 13.87 19.76 18.01
N GLY A 71 13.18 18.63 17.67
CA GLY A 71 12.35 17.86 18.59
C GLY A 71 11.96 16.50 18.01
N ARG A 72 11.09 15.79 18.73
CA ARG A 72 10.52 14.51 18.26
C ARG A 72 9.32 14.72 17.34
N GLY A 73 9.11 13.78 16.41
CA GLY A 73 7.96 13.76 15.52
C GLY A 73 7.99 14.80 14.38
N HIS A 74 6.92 14.89 13.63
CA HIS A 74 6.81 15.72 12.42
C HIS A 74 6.94 17.24 12.68
N GLN A 75 6.54 17.71 13.86
CA GLN A 75 6.64 19.11 14.25
C GLN A 75 8.03 19.48 14.81
N GLY A 76 8.92 18.50 14.95
CA GLY A 76 10.26 18.68 15.50
C GLY A 76 11.31 19.13 14.50
N PHE A 77 10.93 19.79 13.39
CA PHE A 77 11.86 20.30 12.38
C PHE A 77 11.80 21.82 12.32
N SER A 78 12.97 22.45 12.28
CA SER A 78 13.10 23.83 11.83
C SER A 78 13.65 23.84 10.39
N PHE A 79 13.01 24.62 9.55
CA PHE A 79 13.38 24.80 8.15
C PHE A 79 14.08 26.14 8.02
N HIS A 80 15.24 26.13 7.37
CA HIS A 80 15.95 27.35 7.03
C HIS A 80 16.01 27.46 5.51
N ALA A 81 15.14 28.28 4.95
CA ALA A 81 15.17 28.66 3.54
C ALA A 81 15.80 30.03 3.42
N ASP A 82 17.00 30.08 2.90
CA ASP A 82 17.78 31.29 2.72
C ASP A 82 18.37 31.28 1.30
N PRO A 83 18.46 32.44 0.58
CA PRO A 83 19.06 32.49 -0.73
C PRO A 83 20.51 31.98 -0.80
N SER A 84 21.22 31.88 0.31
CA SER A 84 22.57 31.32 0.38
C SER A 84 22.61 29.79 0.35
N VAL A 85 21.48 29.09 0.55
CA VAL A 85 21.43 27.63 0.52
C VAL A 85 21.71 27.13 -0.89
N THR A 86 22.72 26.30 -1.00
CA THR A 86 23.17 25.72 -2.28
C THR A 86 22.31 24.52 -2.71
N LEU A 87 22.36 24.19 -4.00
CA LEU A 87 21.71 22.97 -4.52
C LEU A 87 22.22 21.70 -3.81
N ALA A 88 23.53 21.61 -3.57
CA ALA A 88 24.15 20.47 -2.92
C ALA A 88 23.63 20.28 -1.47
N GLU A 89 23.43 21.36 -0.73
CA GLU A 89 22.85 21.31 0.63
C GLU A 89 21.39 20.86 0.61
N ASP A 90 20.58 21.34 -0.34
CA ASP A 90 19.19 20.84 -0.50
C ASP A 90 19.16 19.36 -0.86
N LEU A 91 20.03 18.90 -1.74
CA LEU A 91 20.13 17.50 -2.11
C LEU A 91 20.64 16.63 -0.96
N ALA A 92 21.57 17.14 -0.11
CA ALA A 92 22.16 16.40 1.02
C ALA A 92 21.15 16.00 2.10
N ARG A 93 20.07 16.76 2.28
CA ARG A 93 19.01 16.46 3.27
C ARG A 93 18.00 15.41 2.80
N ARG A 94 18.06 14.95 1.55
CA ARG A 94 17.12 13.98 0.99
C ARG A 94 17.36 12.57 1.55
N ASP A 95 16.39 11.68 1.31
CA ASP A 95 16.41 10.33 1.85
C ASP A 95 17.46 9.42 1.19
N LEU A 96 17.43 9.32 -0.13
CA LEU A 96 18.24 8.40 -0.92
C LEU A 96 19.00 9.11 -2.04
N THR A 97 20.19 8.63 -2.36
CA THR A 97 21.04 9.13 -3.45
C THR A 97 20.28 9.19 -4.77
N ILE A 98 19.48 8.17 -5.07
CA ILE A 98 18.64 8.08 -6.28
C ILE A 98 17.57 9.18 -6.36
N ASN A 99 17.25 9.85 -5.26
CA ASN A 99 16.31 10.98 -5.17
C ASN A 99 17.05 12.31 -4.96
N ALA A 100 18.38 12.29 -4.87
CA ALA A 100 19.26 13.44 -4.65
C ALA A 100 20.01 13.86 -5.93
N ILE A 101 19.36 13.67 -7.07
CA ILE A 101 19.83 14.08 -8.39
C ILE A 101 18.97 15.26 -8.83
N ALA A 102 19.61 16.27 -9.43
CA ALA A 102 18.94 17.41 -10.03
C ALA A 102 19.20 17.44 -11.54
N LYS A 103 18.27 18.07 -12.27
CA LYS A 103 18.39 18.30 -13.71
C LYS A 103 18.19 19.79 -14.00
N SER A 104 19.14 20.40 -14.71
CA SER A 104 19.07 21.82 -15.08
C SER A 104 18.08 22.06 -16.23
N SER A 105 17.79 23.33 -16.52
CA SER A 105 17.00 23.72 -17.69
C SER A 105 17.71 23.44 -19.03
N GLU A 106 19.00 23.13 -19.01
CA GLU A 106 19.83 22.77 -20.16
C GLU A 106 20.00 21.26 -20.30
N ASP A 107 19.15 20.51 -19.62
CA ASP A 107 19.14 19.03 -19.59
C ASP A 107 20.41 18.38 -18.99
N GLU A 108 21.21 19.14 -18.21
CA GLU A 108 22.37 18.60 -17.52
C GLU A 108 21.99 17.99 -16.16
N PHE A 109 22.50 16.78 -15.88
CA PHE A 109 22.34 16.13 -14.60
C PHE A 109 23.42 16.57 -13.60
N ILE A 110 22.98 16.94 -12.40
CA ILE A 110 23.82 17.33 -11.26
C ILE A 110 23.65 16.28 -10.18
N ASP A 111 24.69 15.49 -9.97
CA ASP A 111 24.64 14.30 -9.09
C ASP A 111 25.82 14.28 -8.10
N PRO A 112 25.80 15.11 -7.06
CA PRO A 112 26.89 15.18 -6.08
C PRO A 112 27.03 13.94 -5.21
N PHE A 113 26.04 13.04 -5.20
CA PHE A 113 25.98 11.89 -4.29
C PHE A 113 25.99 10.54 -5.03
N GLN A 114 26.34 10.51 -6.31
CA GLN A 114 26.46 9.30 -7.13
C GLN A 114 25.15 8.50 -7.25
N GLY A 115 24.02 9.18 -7.23
CA GLY A 115 22.69 8.57 -7.35
C GLY A 115 22.49 7.90 -8.71
N ILE A 116 23.08 8.40 -9.78
CA ILE A 116 23.04 7.79 -11.12
C ILE A 116 23.69 6.41 -11.11
N ASP A 117 24.82 6.24 -10.40
CA ASP A 117 25.49 4.94 -10.30
C ASP A 117 24.68 4.00 -9.39
N ASP A 118 24.09 4.49 -8.32
CA ASP A 118 23.19 3.68 -7.48
C ASP A 118 21.92 3.26 -8.27
N ILE A 119 21.39 4.07 -9.17
CA ILE A 119 20.30 3.67 -10.10
C ILE A 119 20.75 2.53 -11.01
N LYS A 120 21.93 2.64 -11.66
CA LYS A 120 22.49 1.59 -12.53
C LYS A 120 22.70 0.27 -11.79
N ASN A 121 23.22 0.37 -10.56
CA ASN A 121 23.50 -0.77 -9.70
C ASN A 121 22.27 -1.28 -8.94
N LYS A 122 21.12 -0.60 -9.05
CA LYS A 122 19.86 -0.92 -8.33
C LYS A 122 20.04 -0.93 -6.82
N VAL A 123 20.68 0.09 -6.26
CA VAL A 123 21.00 0.21 -4.84
C VAL A 123 20.22 1.36 -4.20
N LEU A 124 19.66 1.13 -3.02
CA LEU A 124 19.04 2.13 -2.15
C LEU A 124 20.04 2.57 -1.08
N ARG A 125 20.72 3.67 -1.32
CA ARG A 125 21.73 4.25 -0.42
C ARG A 125 21.21 5.56 0.16
N HIS A 126 21.33 5.77 1.47
CA HIS A 126 21.06 7.05 2.12
C HIS A 126 22.07 8.12 1.65
N VAL A 127 21.62 9.38 1.62
CA VAL A 127 22.49 10.47 1.12
C VAL A 127 23.52 10.88 2.16
N SER A 128 23.09 11.06 3.41
CA SER A 128 23.92 11.62 4.49
C SER A 128 23.43 11.16 5.86
N ALA A 129 24.13 11.58 6.93
CA ALA A 129 23.72 11.34 8.30
C ALA A 129 22.35 11.96 8.64
N ALA A 130 21.87 12.94 7.89
CA ALA A 130 20.52 13.49 8.03
C ALA A 130 19.41 12.46 7.78
N PHE A 131 19.73 11.28 7.26
CA PHE A 131 18.78 10.17 7.09
C PHE A 131 18.02 9.84 8.39
N VAL A 132 18.71 9.88 9.53
CA VAL A 132 18.11 9.54 10.84
C VAL A 132 17.17 10.62 11.40
N GLU A 133 17.07 11.77 10.77
CA GLU A 133 16.23 12.86 11.24
C GLU A 133 14.73 12.56 11.07
N ASP A 134 14.30 11.89 9.99
CA ASP A 134 12.90 11.50 9.77
C ASP A 134 12.72 9.97 9.76
N PRO A 135 12.10 9.38 10.80
CA PRO A 135 11.84 7.93 10.87
C PRO A 135 11.01 7.39 9.70
N LEU A 136 10.21 8.22 9.01
CA LEU A 136 9.47 7.81 7.84
C LEU A 136 10.39 7.33 6.71
N ARG A 137 11.62 7.80 6.65
CA ARG A 137 12.61 7.38 5.63
C ARG A 137 12.85 5.87 5.66
N VAL A 138 12.76 5.21 6.84
CA VAL A 138 12.81 3.75 6.95
C VAL A 138 11.70 3.10 6.10
N LEU A 139 10.47 3.56 6.27
CA LEU A 139 9.32 3.02 5.53
C LEU A 139 9.39 3.35 4.04
N ARG A 140 9.91 4.53 3.69
CA ARG A 140 10.16 4.93 2.30
C ARG A 140 11.18 4.01 1.61
N VAL A 141 12.29 3.67 2.29
CA VAL A 141 13.27 2.71 1.76
C VAL A 141 12.61 1.34 1.56
N CYS A 142 11.89 0.81 2.56
CA CYS A 142 11.16 -0.44 2.42
C CYS A 142 10.16 -0.41 1.24
N ARG A 143 9.44 0.70 1.05
CA ARG A 143 8.57 0.89 -0.12
C ARG A 143 9.35 0.82 -1.43
N PHE A 144 10.51 1.48 -1.51
CA PHE A 144 11.32 1.50 -2.73
C PHE A 144 11.87 0.12 -3.10
N THR A 145 12.13 -0.79 -2.14
CA THR A 145 12.48 -2.18 -2.47
C THR A 145 11.36 -2.87 -3.26
N SER A 146 10.10 -2.57 -2.94
CA SER A 146 8.93 -3.09 -3.67
C SER A 146 8.72 -2.41 -5.03
N THR A 147 8.74 -1.07 -5.06
CA THR A 147 8.33 -0.30 -6.25
C THR A 147 9.40 -0.29 -7.33
N LEU A 148 10.67 -0.19 -6.96
CA LEU A 148 11.81 -0.16 -7.89
C LEU A 148 12.49 -1.53 -8.04
N ASN A 149 12.28 -2.44 -7.10
CA ASN A 149 12.98 -3.73 -7.02
C ASN A 149 14.51 -3.56 -6.87
N PHE A 150 14.95 -2.61 -6.02
CA PHE A 150 16.35 -2.30 -5.70
C PHE A 150 16.74 -2.92 -4.35
N ASP A 151 18.04 -3.16 -4.14
CA ASP A 151 18.60 -3.69 -2.90
C ASP A 151 19.00 -2.56 -1.95
N ILE A 152 18.85 -2.79 -0.64
CA ILE A 152 19.27 -1.81 0.36
C ILE A 152 20.78 -1.91 0.58
N HIS A 153 21.49 -0.78 0.52
CA HIS A 153 22.92 -0.75 0.86
C HIS A 153 23.12 -1.14 2.34
N PRO A 154 24.14 -1.97 2.67
CA PRO A 154 24.36 -2.46 4.03
C PRO A 154 24.43 -1.34 5.08
N ASP A 155 25.08 -0.22 4.78
CA ASP A 155 25.17 0.90 5.73
C ASP A 155 23.82 1.63 5.90
N THR A 156 22.98 1.68 4.87
CA THR A 156 21.60 2.19 4.98
C THR A 156 20.77 1.28 5.87
N LEU A 157 20.87 -0.04 5.70
CA LEU A 157 20.19 -1.00 6.55
C LEU A 157 20.59 -0.87 8.02
N LYS A 158 21.89 -0.67 8.32
CA LYS A 158 22.36 -0.40 9.68
C LYS A 158 21.71 0.83 10.30
N LEU A 159 21.63 1.94 9.54
CA LEU A 159 20.95 3.15 9.99
C LEU A 159 19.45 2.94 10.20
N MET A 160 18.79 2.18 9.33
CA MET A 160 17.38 1.82 9.49
C MET A 160 17.16 1.05 10.79
N ILE A 161 17.98 0.02 11.07
CA ILE A 161 17.89 -0.77 12.31
C ILE A 161 18.13 0.12 13.54
N GLN A 162 19.14 1.00 13.50
CA GLN A 162 19.40 1.94 14.59
C GLN A 162 18.19 2.84 14.84
N LEU A 163 17.59 3.41 13.79
CA LEU A 163 16.45 4.31 13.90
C LEU A 163 15.19 3.60 14.40
N VAL A 164 14.95 2.35 13.99
CA VAL A 164 13.85 1.53 14.53
C VAL A 164 14.01 1.30 16.03
N ASN A 165 15.25 1.08 16.50
CA ASN A 165 15.53 0.84 17.92
C ASN A 165 15.44 2.10 18.80
N THR A 166 15.28 3.30 18.23
CA THR A 166 15.01 4.53 19.01
C THR A 166 13.54 4.71 19.38
N ASP A 167 12.66 3.81 18.95
CA ASP A 167 11.20 3.89 19.08
C ASP A 167 10.54 5.10 18.38
N GLU A 168 11.29 5.89 17.62
CA GLU A 168 10.76 7.09 16.94
C GLU A 168 9.76 6.75 15.81
N ILE A 169 9.73 5.50 15.32
CA ILE A 169 8.69 5.05 14.38
C ILE A 169 7.30 5.18 15.01
N ASN A 170 7.18 5.01 16.33
CA ASN A 170 5.92 5.14 17.06
C ASN A 170 5.41 6.58 17.13
N ASP A 171 6.28 7.58 16.88
CA ASP A 171 5.92 9.00 16.83
C ASP A 171 5.35 9.42 15.45
N LEU A 172 5.42 8.53 14.46
CA LEU A 172 4.83 8.79 13.15
C LEU A 172 3.31 8.73 13.18
N SER A 173 2.65 9.63 12.46
CA SER A 173 1.19 9.52 12.31
C SER A 173 0.80 8.24 11.57
N PRO A 174 -0.28 7.58 11.98
CA PRO A 174 -0.76 6.36 11.34
C PRO A 174 -1.00 6.52 9.83
N GLU A 175 -1.46 7.71 9.42
CA GLU A 175 -1.74 8.04 8.02
C GLU A 175 -0.45 8.06 7.17
N ARG A 176 0.66 8.59 7.72
CA ARG A 176 1.96 8.57 7.03
C ARG A 176 2.47 7.13 6.88
N ILE A 177 2.41 6.33 7.94
CA ILE A 177 2.78 4.91 7.92
C ILE A 177 1.95 4.17 6.87
N TRP A 178 0.63 4.34 6.93
CA TRP A 178 -0.29 3.64 6.04
C TRP A 178 -0.09 4.02 4.57
N SER A 179 0.15 5.30 4.30
CA SER A 179 0.45 5.78 2.95
C SER A 179 1.66 5.07 2.33
N GLU A 180 2.77 4.91 3.07
CA GLU A 180 3.95 4.22 2.56
C GLU A 180 3.69 2.71 2.35
N ILE A 181 2.95 2.06 3.28
CA ILE A 181 2.54 0.66 3.13
C ILE A 181 1.67 0.48 1.88
N LEU A 182 0.65 1.32 1.67
CA LEU A 182 -0.22 1.24 0.49
C LEU A 182 0.57 1.39 -0.82
N LYS A 183 1.46 2.37 -0.89
CA LYS A 183 2.33 2.57 -2.08
C LYS A 183 3.22 1.35 -2.31
N GLY A 184 3.75 0.75 -1.27
CA GLY A 184 4.56 -0.45 -1.36
C GLY A 184 3.76 -1.68 -1.78
N LEU A 185 2.53 -1.86 -1.27
CA LEU A 185 1.63 -2.93 -1.70
C LEU A 185 1.28 -2.82 -3.19
N MET A 186 1.23 -1.60 -3.75
CA MET A 186 1.01 -1.36 -5.18
C MET A 186 2.27 -1.48 -6.03
N GLY A 187 3.42 -1.75 -5.42
CA GLY A 187 4.68 -1.94 -6.14
C GLY A 187 4.71 -3.21 -7.00
N LYS A 188 5.81 -3.36 -7.74
CA LYS A 188 6.05 -4.51 -8.64
C LYS A 188 6.32 -5.81 -7.86
N LYS A 189 6.95 -5.68 -6.68
CA LYS A 189 7.40 -6.81 -5.85
C LYS A 189 7.10 -6.55 -4.37
N PRO A 190 5.81 -6.59 -3.94
CA PRO A 190 5.41 -6.25 -2.57
C PRO A 190 6.09 -7.08 -1.48
N SER A 191 6.45 -8.34 -1.79
CA SER A 191 7.19 -9.21 -0.86
C SER A 191 8.47 -8.56 -0.35
N ARG A 192 9.20 -7.83 -1.21
CA ARG A 192 10.46 -7.17 -0.85
C ARG A 192 10.28 -6.08 0.21
N MET A 193 9.15 -5.36 0.18
CA MET A 193 8.82 -4.43 1.25
C MET A 193 8.65 -5.18 2.58
N ILE A 194 7.93 -6.31 2.57
CA ILE A 194 7.72 -7.11 3.79
C ILE A 194 9.07 -7.64 4.32
N ASP A 195 9.91 -8.19 3.45
CA ASP A 195 11.25 -8.67 3.83
C ASP A 195 12.09 -7.55 4.45
N SER A 196 12.11 -6.37 3.85
CA SER A 196 12.85 -5.21 4.36
C SER A 196 12.31 -4.69 5.70
N LEU A 197 10.98 -4.67 5.87
CA LEU A 197 10.33 -4.29 7.13
C LEU A 197 10.65 -5.28 8.25
N ILE A 198 10.77 -6.57 7.94
CA ILE A 198 11.19 -7.60 8.89
C ILE A 198 12.67 -7.41 9.25
N GLU A 199 13.52 -7.28 8.25
CA GLU A 199 14.98 -7.23 8.39
C GLU A 199 15.42 -6.03 9.25
N CYS A 200 14.81 -4.86 9.06
CA CYS A 200 15.09 -3.68 9.89
C CYS A 200 14.29 -3.63 11.20
N GLY A 201 13.37 -4.57 11.45
CA GLY A 201 12.54 -4.60 12.66
C GLY A 201 11.29 -3.71 12.62
N ALA A 202 11.09 -2.93 11.55
CA ALA A 202 10.00 -1.95 11.45
C ALA A 202 8.62 -2.60 11.44
N LEU A 203 8.45 -3.81 10.89
CA LEU A 203 7.17 -4.51 10.88
C LEU A 203 6.62 -4.70 12.29
N LYS A 204 7.46 -5.16 13.20
CA LYS A 204 7.11 -5.37 14.61
C LYS A 204 6.89 -4.05 15.35
N ALA A 205 7.70 -3.02 15.05
CA ALA A 205 7.57 -1.69 15.64
C ALA A 205 6.24 -1.02 15.24
N ILE A 206 5.80 -1.15 13.99
CA ILE A 206 4.49 -0.63 13.53
C ILE A 206 3.33 -1.29 14.29
N ASN A 207 3.30 -2.61 14.33
CA ASN A 207 2.34 -3.39 15.12
C ASN A 207 2.83 -4.85 15.26
N SER A 208 3.00 -5.32 16.49
CA SER A 208 3.52 -6.66 16.77
C SER A 208 2.67 -7.79 16.17
N SER A 209 1.36 -7.57 15.99
CA SER A 209 0.47 -8.57 15.41
C SER A 209 0.75 -8.82 13.92
N LEU A 210 1.35 -7.89 13.21
CA LEU A 210 1.79 -8.09 11.83
C LEU A 210 2.94 -9.09 11.71
N SER A 211 3.64 -9.37 12.81
CA SER A 211 4.72 -10.35 12.84
C SER A 211 4.24 -11.78 12.99
N TYR A 212 2.96 -12.03 13.32
CA TYR A 212 2.47 -13.40 13.55
C TYR A 212 2.60 -14.29 12.32
N GLY A 213 2.25 -13.76 11.14
CA GLY A 213 2.32 -14.50 9.89
C GLY A 213 3.74 -14.79 9.39
N VAL A 214 4.76 -14.16 9.95
CA VAL A 214 6.15 -14.27 9.49
C VAL A 214 7.07 -15.00 10.46
N HIS A 215 6.55 -15.48 11.60
CA HIS A 215 7.32 -16.31 12.52
C HIS A 215 7.66 -17.69 11.95
N ASP A 216 6.74 -18.24 11.17
CA ASP A 216 6.94 -19.49 10.43
C ASP A 216 7.40 -19.16 8.99
N LEU A 217 8.50 -19.80 8.55
CA LEU A 217 9.10 -19.53 7.24
C LEU A 217 8.20 -19.94 6.08
N GLU A 218 7.48 -21.07 6.19
CA GLU A 218 6.57 -21.52 5.13
C GLU A 218 5.36 -20.59 5.04
N ASN A 219 4.82 -20.17 6.17
CA ASN A 219 3.72 -19.22 6.20
C ASN A 219 4.13 -17.85 5.63
N LYS A 220 5.32 -17.35 5.99
CA LYS A 220 5.92 -16.14 5.40
C LYS A 220 6.02 -16.27 3.88
N LYS A 221 6.54 -17.41 3.40
CA LYS A 221 6.70 -17.68 1.96
C LYS A 221 5.35 -17.59 1.23
N VAL A 222 4.32 -18.26 1.75
CA VAL A 222 2.96 -18.23 1.17
C VAL A 222 2.43 -16.79 1.09
N ILE A 223 2.57 -15.99 2.15
CA ILE A 223 2.11 -14.60 2.18
C ILE A 223 2.86 -13.74 1.14
N CYS A 224 4.19 -13.86 1.11
CA CYS A 224 5.04 -13.12 0.17
C CYS A 224 4.73 -13.49 -1.29
N GLU A 225 4.57 -14.79 -1.60
CA GLU A 225 4.17 -15.25 -2.92
C GLU A 225 2.78 -14.75 -3.30
N THR A 226 1.82 -14.74 -2.37
CA THR A 226 0.48 -14.21 -2.59
C THR A 226 0.52 -12.72 -2.94
N LEU A 227 1.32 -11.93 -2.22
CA LEU A 227 1.49 -10.51 -2.48
C LEU A 227 2.10 -10.26 -3.87
N ASP A 228 3.13 -11.01 -4.26
CA ASP A 228 3.75 -10.87 -5.58
C ASP A 228 2.82 -11.31 -6.71
N LEU A 229 2.08 -12.40 -6.52
CA LEU A 229 1.04 -12.83 -7.47
C LEU A 229 -0.06 -11.76 -7.61
N SER A 230 -0.43 -11.09 -6.51
CA SER A 230 -1.41 -10.00 -6.55
C SER A 230 -0.92 -8.81 -7.39
N ALA A 231 0.38 -8.53 -7.38
CA ALA A 231 1.01 -7.52 -8.22
C ALA A 231 0.99 -7.93 -9.70
N THR A 232 1.38 -9.18 -10.00
CA THR A 232 1.37 -9.73 -11.37
C THR A 232 -0.03 -9.73 -11.98
N LYS A 233 -1.05 -10.01 -11.17
CA LYS A 233 -2.47 -10.00 -11.60
C LYS A 233 -3.10 -8.60 -11.58
N ASN A 234 -2.35 -7.57 -11.22
CA ASN A 234 -2.85 -6.18 -11.10
C ASN A 234 -4.08 -6.06 -10.19
N LEU A 235 -4.12 -6.81 -9.07
CA LEU A 235 -5.24 -6.71 -8.14
C LEU A 235 -5.35 -5.30 -7.56
N PRO A 236 -6.59 -4.82 -7.33
CA PRO A 236 -6.82 -3.51 -6.74
C PRO A 236 -6.35 -3.44 -5.28
N ILE A 237 -6.13 -2.21 -4.79
CA ILE A 237 -5.53 -1.98 -3.46
C ILE A 237 -6.29 -2.66 -2.32
N GLU A 238 -7.63 -2.71 -2.36
CA GLU A 238 -8.41 -3.35 -1.29
C GLU A 238 -8.16 -4.86 -1.22
N ALA A 239 -7.97 -5.52 -2.37
CA ALA A 239 -7.60 -6.94 -2.42
C ALA A 239 -6.18 -7.17 -1.88
N ARG A 240 -5.22 -6.30 -2.25
CA ARG A 240 -3.83 -6.39 -1.73
C ARG A 240 -3.74 -6.10 -0.24
N VAL A 241 -4.54 -5.16 0.28
CA VAL A 241 -4.67 -4.91 1.73
C VAL A 241 -5.27 -6.12 2.44
N ALA A 242 -6.28 -6.77 1.85
CA ALA A 242 -6.85 -7.97 2.44
C ALA A 242 -5.83 -9.13 2.50
N ILE A 243 -4.97 -9.28 1.47
CA ILE A 243 -3.84 -10.22 1.46
C ILE A 243 -2.79 -9.82 2.51
N PHE A 244 -2.45 -8.53 2.61
CA PHE A 244 -1.52 -8.03 3.63
C PHE A 244 -1.98 -8.38 5.05
N CYS A 245 -3.28 -8.41 5.32
CA CYS A 245 -3.84 -8.81 6.62
C CYS A 245 -3.58 -10.29 6.96
N LEU A 246 -3.17 -11.15 6.01
CA LEU A 246 -2.71 -12.50 6.31
C LEU A 246 -1.46 -12.51 7.21
N LEU A 247 -0.72 -11.40 7.28
CA LEU A 247 0.39 -11.22 8.24
C LEU A 247 -0.06 -11.34 9.71
N THR A 248 -1.35 -11.17 9.99
CA THR A 248 -1.92 -11.38 11.34
C THR A 248 -2.28 -12.83 11.62
N GLU A 249 -2.08 -13.75 10.69
CA GLU A 249 -2.45 -15.17 10.79
C GLU A 249 -1.21 -16.06 10.96
N HIS A 250 -1.27 -17.01 11.90
CA HIS A 250 -0.14 -17.90 12.22
C HIS A 250 0.09 -19.02 11.19
N ASN A 251 -0.94 -19.42 10.45
CA ASN A 251 -0.85 -20.58 9.55
C ASN A 251 -1.89 -20.50 8.43
N VAL A 252 -1.59 -19.71 7.41
CA VAL A 252 -2.46 -19.50 6.25
C VAL A 252 -2.64 -20.80 5.45
N GLU A 253 -1.57 -21.58 5.28
CA GLU A 253 -1.62 -22.84 4.54
C GLU A 253 -2.59 -23.82 5.17
N LYS A 254 -2.50 -24.02 6.49
CA LYS A 254 -3.38 -24.93 7.24
C LYS A 254 -4.84 -24.49 7.16
N ILE A 255 -5.08 -23.17 7.24
CA ILE A 255 -6.43 -22.60 7.11
C ILE A 255 -7.06 -22.99 5.77
N ILE A 256 -6.27 -22.97 4.71
CA ILE A 256 -6.75 -23.24 3.35
C ILE A 256 -6.90 -24.74 3.10
N ARG A 257 -5.96 -25.58 3.56
CA ARG A 257 -5.96 -27.02 3.29
C ARG A 257 -6.96 -27.80 4.17
N GLU A 258 -7.11 -27.42 5.44
CA GLU A 258 -7.83 -28.24 6.43
C GLU A 258 -9.27 -27.78 6.70
N TYR A 259 -9.79 -26.75 6.03
CA TYR A 259 -11.12 -26.20 6.29
C TYR A 259 -11.40 -26.07 7.78
N ILE A 260 -10.77 -25.11 8.45
CA ILE A 260 -10.95 -24.89 9.90
C ILE A 260 -11.91 -23.71 10.12
N PRO A 261 -13.19 -23.95 10.47
CA PRO A 261 -14.15 -22.90 10.73
C PRO A 261 -13.91 -22.22 12.10
N LYS A 262 -12.90 -21.35 12.21
CA LYS A 262 -12.65 -20.51 13.40
C LYS A 262 -12.59 -19.02 13.04
N ILE A 263 -13.75 -18.46 12.76
CA ILE A 263 -13.94 -17.14 12.15
C ILE A 263 -13.72 -15.95 13.11
N SER A 264 -14.04 -16.06 14.42
CA SER A 264 -14.22 -14.86 15.24
C SER A 264 -12.94 -14.18 15.74
N LYS A 265 -11.89 -14.94 16.05
CA LYS A 265 -10.64 -14.36 16.58
C LYS A 265 -9.76 -13.70 15.52
N ARG A 266 -9.75 -14.22 14.29
CA ARG A 266 -8.94 -13.69 13.17
C ARG A 266 -9.34 -12.27 12.81
N LYS A 267 -10.64 -12.02 12.66
CA LYS A 267 -11.18 -10.69 12.32
C LYS A 267 -10.74 -9.62 13.32
N THR A 268 -10.75 -9.92 14.61
CA THR A 268 -10.51 -8.94 15.67
C THR A 268 -9.09 -8.37 15.62
N VAL A 269 -8.08 -9.20 15.36
CA VAL A 269 -6.68 -8.77 15.33
C VAL A 269 -6.43 -7.88 14.08
N ALA A 270 -6.78 -8.36 12.90
CA ALA A 270 -6.60 -7.62 11.66
C ALA A 270 -7.41 -6.30 11.65
N GLU A 271 -8.63 -6.30 12.20
CA GLU A 271 -9.45 -5.09 12.33
C GLU A 271 -8.80 -4.05 13.25
N SER A 272 -8.23 -4.50 14.37
CA SER A 272 -7.48 -3.63 15.28
C SER A 272 -6.28 -2.98 14.60
N VAL A 273 -5.49 -3.76 13.84
CA VAL A 273 -4.35 -3.26 13.07
C VAL A 273 -4.78 -2.22 12.04
N LEU A 274 -5.82 -2.52 11.25
CA LEU A 274 -6.30 -1.61 10.21
C LEU A 274 -6.89 -0.32 10.80
N ASN A 275 -7.58 -0.40 11.93
CA ASN A 275 -8.10 0.78 12.63
C ASN A 275 -6.97 1.64 13.20
N GLN A 276 -5.93 1.04 13.79
CA GLN A 276 -4.73 1.74 14.24
C GLN A 276 -4.05 2.48 13.08
N LEU A 277 -3.92 1.84 11.92
CA LEU A 277 -3.30 2.41 10.72
C LEU A 277 -4.23 3.36 9.95
N LYS A 278 -5.45 3.62 10.43
CA LYS A 278 -6.43 4.47 9.76
C LYS A 278 -6.79 4.04 8.34
N ALA A 279 -6.84 2.73 8.10
CA ALA A 279 -7.29 2.18 6.84
C ALA A 279 -8.75 2.59 6.53
N THR A 280 -9.09 2.69 5.26
CA THR A 280 -10.45 3.07 4.85
C THR A 280 -11.47 1.98 5.20
N LYS A 281 -12.74 2.37 5.36
CA LYS A 281 -13.85 1.42 5.61
C LYS A 281 -13.93 0.32 4.53
N SER A 282 -13.63 0.66 3.27
CA SER A 282 -13.61 -0.30 2.17
C SER A 282 -12.50 -1.33 2.33
N GLN A 283 -11.28 -0.90 2.65
CA GLN A 283 -10.13 -1.77 2.91
C GLN A 283 -10.41 -2.70 4.09
N THR A 284 -10.87 -2.15 5.23
CA THR A 284 -11.20 -2.92 6.43
C THR A 284 -12.28 -3.97 6.15
N LYS A 285 -13.39 -3.57 5.51
CA LYS A 285 -14.49 -4.49 5.24
C LYS A 285 -14.08 -5.63 4.29
N THR A 286 -13.33 -5.32 3.23
CA THR A 286 -12.82 -6.33 2.29
C THR A 286 -11.90 -7.33 2.99
N SER A 287 -10.98 -6.85 3.84
CA SER A 287 -10.07 -7.70 4.62
C SER A 287 -10.81 -8.61 5.60
N MET A 288 -11.79 -8.05 6.33
CA MET A 288 -12.57 -8.83 7.28
C MET A 288 -13.40 -9.94 6.61
N LEU A 289 -13.92 -9.66 5.43
CA LEU A 289 -14.68 -10.66 4.66
C LEU A 289 -13.76 -11.74 4.08
N LEU A 290 -12.58 -11.37 3.59
CA LEU A 290 -11.59 -12.37 3.13
C LEU A 290 -11.16 -13.28 4.28
N LEU A 291 -10.64 -12.72 5.37
CA LEU A 291 -10.13 -13.50 6.51
C LEU A 291 -11.19 -14.38 7.15
N GLY A 292 -12.44 -13.92 7.15
CA GLY A 292 -13.55 -14.67 7.71
C GLY A 292 -14.06 -15.83 6.89
N HIS A 293 -13.79 -15.86 5.59
CA HIS A 293 -14.43 -16.78 4.65
C HIS A 293 -13.50 -17.40 3.61
N ILE A 294 -12.18 -17.16 3.68
CA ILE A 294 -11.22 -17.64 2.67
C ILE A 294 -11.28 -19.15 2.48
N ASP A 295 -11.42 -19.90 3.56
CA ASP A 295 -11.59 -21.36 3.57
C ASP A 295 -12.87 -21.80 2.84
N SER A 296 -13.99 -21.16 3.15
CA SER A 296 -15.29 -21.45 2.52
C SER A 296 -15.30 -21.07 1.03
N ILE A 297 -14.65 -19.94 0.69
CA ILE A 297 -14.52 -19.48 -0.70
C ILE A 297 -13.73 -20.51 -1.52
N LEU A 298 -12.58 -20.96 -1.01
CA LEU A 298 -11.72 -21.92 -1.74
C LEU A 298 -12.29 -23.33 -1.77
N ASN A 299 -13.20 -23.68 -0.86
CA ASN A 299 -13.91 -24.94 -0.84
C ASN A 299 -15.38 -24.84 -1.36
N ALA A 300 -15.72 -23.76 -2.08
CA ALA A 300 -17.09 -23.49 -2.51
C ALA A 300 -17.74 -24.67 -3.29
N ALA A 301 -16.94 -25.45 -4.04
CA ALA A 301 -17.41 -26.63 -4.75
C ALA A 301 -17.93 -27.78 -3.84
N LYS A 302 -17.52 -27.77 -2.56
CA LYS A 302 -17.96 -28.77 -1.55
C LYS A 302 -19.17 -28.30 -0.75
N LEU A 303 -19.58 -27.03 -0.89
CA LEU A 303 -20.70 -26.46 -0.16
C LEU A 303 -22.04 -26.90 -0.72
N THR A 304 -23.07 -27.04 0.13
CA THR A 304 -24.46 -27.22 -0.33
C THR A 304 -24.96 -25.92 -0.98
N ASN A 305 -26.07 -25.99 -1.73
CA ASN A 305 -26.67 -24.79 -2.32
C ASN A 305 -27.14 -23.79 -1.28
N GLU A 306 -27.62 -24.24 -0.13
CA GLU A 306 -27.94 -23.39 1.02
C GLU A 306 -26.70 -22.63 1.52
N GLN A 307 -25.58 -23.35 1.70
CA GLN A 307 -24.31 -22.76 2.15
C GLN A 307 -23.74 -21.78 1.11
N LEU A 308 -23.95 -22.03 -0.19
CA LEU A 308 -23.55 -21.09 -1.24
C LEU A 308 -24.37 -19.80 -1.20
N VAL A 309 -25.72 -19.91 -1.02
CA VAL A 309 -26.57 -18.73 -0.82
C VAL A 309 -26.09 -17.93 0.37
N ASP A 310 -25.88 -18.57 1.51
CA ASP A 310 -25.45 -17.91 2.74
C ASP A 310 -24.05 -17.26 2.57
N LEU A 311 -23.12 -17.93 1.92
CA LEU A 311 -21.79 -17.37 1.66
C LEU A 311 -21.84 -16.13 0.77
N VAL A 312 -22.59 -16.16 -0.36
CA VAL A 312 -22.78 -14.99 -1.23
C VAL A 312 -23.41 -13.83 -0.47
N MET A 313 -24.39 -14.11 0.41
CA MET A 313 -25.03 -13.10 1.25
C MET A 313 -24.06 -12.52 2.29
N HIS A 314 -23.30 -13.36 3.00
CA HIS A 314 -22.32 -12.94 3.99
C HIS A 314 -21.19 -12.09 3.38
N LEU A 315 -20.79 -12.40 2.15
CA LEU A 315 -19.81 -11.63 1.37
C LEU A 315 -20.42 -10.34 0.78
N ASP A 316 -21.71 -10.08 1.01
CA ASP A 316 -22.44 -8.90 0.54
C ASP A 316 -22.50 -8.81 -1.00
N GLY A 317 -22.43 -9.95 -1.69
CA GLY A 317 -22.29 -10.02 -3.15
C GLY A 317 -23.42 -9.37 -3.94
N LEU A 318 -24.66 -9.43 -3.42
CA LEU A 318 -25.82 -8.82 -4.08
C LEU A 318 -25.80 -7.30 -4.05
N ARG A 319 -25.34 -6.71 -2.93
CA ARG A 319 -25.33 -5.25 -2.74
C ARG A 319 -24.01 -4.62 -3.21
N GLN A 320 -22.88 -5.35 -3.09
CA GLN A 320 -21.54 -4.85 -3.33
C GLN A 320 -20.74 -5.82 -4.23
N PRO A 321 -21.17 -6.02 -5.50
CA PRO A 321 -20.56 -7.02 -6.40
C PRO A 321 -19.09 -6.75 -6.68
N GLU A 322 -18.68 -5.48 -6.82
CA GLU A 322 -17.27 -5.15 -7.05
C GLU A 322 -16.38 -5.55 -5.86
N ARG A 323 -16.86 -5.36 -4.63
CA ARG A 323 -16.14 -5.82 -3.44
C ARG A 323 -16.10 -7.34 -3.37
N PHE A 324 -17.21 -8.00 -3.72
CA PHE A 324 -17.28 -9.46 -3.79
C PHE A 324 -16.22 -10.01 -4.76
N GLU A 325 -16.09 -9.46 -5.96
CA GLU A 325 -15.07 -9.86 -6.92
C GLU A 325 -13.65 -9.67 -6.35
N LYS A 326 -13.35 -8.52 -5.73
CA LYS A 326 -12.05 -8.26 -5.09
C LYS A 326 -11.71 -9.31 -4.02
N ILE A 327 -12.70 -9.76 -3.24
CA ILE A 327 -12.52 -10.81 -2.23
C ILE A 327 -12.23 -12.16 -2.89
N LEU A 328 -12.96 -12.52 -3.95
CA LEU A 328 -12.75 -13.76 -4.68
C LEU A 328 -11.37 -13.80 -5.35
N ASP A 329 -10.94 -12.70 -5.97
CA ASP A 329 -9.61 -12.58 -6.58
C ASP A 329 -8.49 -12.73 -5.54
N ALA A 330 -8.64 -12.10 -4.37
CA ALA A 330 -7.68 -12.22 -3.28
C ALA A 330 -7.63 -13.68 -2.76
N ALA A 331 -8.79 -14.31 -2.56
CA ALA A 331 -8.87 -15.71 -2.12
C ALA A 331 -8.25 -16.68 -3.16
N ALA A 332 -8.60 -16.54 -4.45
CA ALA A 332 -8.05 -17.37 -5.52
C ALA A 332 -6.53 -17.19 -5.66
N THR A 333 -6.03 -15.98 -5.45
CA THR A 333 -4.59 -15.68 -5.50
C THR A 333 -3.86 -16.33 -4.32
N THR A 334 -4.44 -16.27 -3.11
CA THR A 334 -3.89 -16.95 -1.93
C THR A 334 -3.93 -18.48 -2.10
N GLY A 335 -5.04 -19.01 -2.61
CA GLY A 335 -5.15 -20.45 -2.91
C GLY A 335 -4.10 -20.91 -3.92
N GLN A 336 -3.80 -20.09 -4.94
CA GLN A 336 -2.77 -20.38 -5.92
C GLN A 336 -1.36 -20.42 -5.30
N ALA A 337 -1.04 -19.51 -4.40
CA ALA A 337 0.26 -19.50 -3.70
C ALA A 337 0.43 -20.76 -2.82
N VAL A 338 -0.65 -21.23 -2.17
CA VAL A 338 -0.63 -22.43 -1.32
C VAL A 338 -0.54 -23.73 -2.12
N THR A 339 -1.24 -23.82 -3.26
CA THR A 339 -1.40 -25.08 -4.02
C THR A 339 -0.46 -25.19 -5.20
N GLY A 340 0.15 -24.10 -5.63
CA GLY A 340 0.91 -24.01 -6.89
C GLY A 340 0.03 -24.04 -8.16
N GLN A 341 -1.30 -24.16 -8.02
CA GLN A 341 -2.24 -24.27 -9.13
C GLN A 341 -3.25 -23.13 -9.13
N SER A 342 -3.75 -22.76 -10.33
CA SER A 342 -4.79 -21.75 -10.45
C SER A 342 -6.06 -22.17 -9.71
N CYS A 343 -6.52 -21.34 -8.77
CA CYS A 343 -7.75 -21.54 -8.03
C CYS A 343 -8.95 -20.78 -8.63
N THR A 344 -8.86 -20.31 -9.86
CA THR A 344 -9.97 -19.59 -10.53
C THR A 344 -11.24 -20.42 -10.63
N ASN A 345 -11.13 -21.75 -10.88
CA ASN A 345 -12.28 -22.63 -10.93
C ASN A 345 -12.99 -22.77 -9.57
N HIS A 346 -12.26 -22.68 -8.46
CA HIS A 346 -12.84 -22.76 -7.11
C HIS A 346 -13.79 -21.59 -6.82
N VAL A 347 -13.44 -20.38 -7.30
CA VAL A 347 -14.27 -19.19 -7.09
C VAL A 347 -15.36 -19.01 -8.17
N ARG A 348 -15.23 -19.69 -9.32
CA ARG A 348 -16.19 -19.58 -10.44
C ARG A 348 -17.61 -19.94 -10.01
N ILE A 349 -17.79 -20.96 -9.17
CA ILE A 349 -19.10 -21.35 -8.67
C ILE A 349 -19.79 -20.22 -7.93
N LEU A 350 -19.06 -19.43 -7.15
CA LEU A 350 -19.60 -18.26 -6.42
C LEU A 350 -20.00 -17.13 -7.36
N ILE A 351 -19.26 -16.92 -8.45
CA ILE A 351 -19.61 -15.94 -9.50
C ILE A 351 -20.90 -16.36 -10.21
N VAL A 352 -21.02 -17.65 -10.55
CA VAL A 352 -22.24 -18.20 -11.16
C VAL A 352 -23.41 -18.11 -10.18
N SER A 353 -23.20 -18.49 -8.93
CA SER A 353 -24.23 -18.37 -7.88
C SER A 353 -24.70 -16.92 -7.75
N LEU A 354 -23.79 -15.95 -7.70
CA LEU A 354 -24.19 -14.53 -7.63
C LEU A 354 -25.07 -14.11 -8.81
N LYS A 355 -24.77 -14.56 -10.04
CA LYS A 355 -25.59 -14.26 -11.22
C LYS A 355 -27.00 -14.83 -11.09
N ILE A 356 -27.12 -16.09 -10.64
CA ILE A 356 -28.39 -16.75 -10.42
C ILE A 356 -29.18 -16.05 -9.29
N LEU A 357 -28.56 -15.76 -8.17
CA LEU A 357 -29.22 -15.10 -7.04
C LEU A 357 -29.75 -13.70 -7.38
N ARG A 358 -29.08 -13.00 -8.30
CA ARG A 358 -29.50 -11.66 -8.77
C ARG A 358 -30.76 -11.70 -9.62
N SER A 359 -31.11 -12.83 -10.26
CA SER A 359 -32.34 -12.96 -11.00
C SER A 359 -33.58 -12.99 -10.10
N ILE A 360 -33.41 -13.36 -8.83
CA ILE A 360 -34.49 -13.44 -7.83
C ILE A 360 -34.61 -12.10 -7.10
N LYS A 361 -35.68 -11.34 -7.36
CA LYS A 361 -35.88 -10.02 -6.78
C LYS A 361 -36.84 -10.06 -5.58
N HIS A 362 -36.60 -9.21 -4.58
CA HIS A 362 -37.50 -9.04 -3.43
C HIS A 362 -38.93 -8.64 -3.85
N ASN A 363 -39.06 -7.84 -4.90
CA ASN A 363 -40.36 -7.37 -5.39
C ASN A 363 -41.26 -8.50 -5.90
N ASP A 364 -40.69 -9.65 -6.26
CA ASP A 364 -41.44 -10.83 -6.71
C ASP A 364 -42.29 -11.42 -5.54
N PHE A 365 -42.02 -11.00 -4.29
CA PHE A 365 -42.64 -11.47 -3.07
C PHE A 365 -43.38 -10.36 -2.28
N ALA A 366 -43.61 -9.18 -2.88
CA ALA A 366 -44.10 -7.98 -2.21
C ALA A 366 -45.54 -8.06 -1.65
N LYS A 367 -46.29 -9.18 -1.84
CA LYS A 367 -47.64 -9.37 -1.34
C LYS A 367 -47.71 -10.04 0.04
N ILE A 368 -46.61 -10.05 0.79
CA ILE A 368 -46.49 -10.74 2.10
C ILE A 368 -46.37 -9.68 3.19
N ASP A 369 -47.12 -9.84 4.28
CA ASP A 369 -47.24 -8.83 5.34
C ASP A 369 -46.05 -8.76 6.30
N SER A 370 -45.13 -9.76 6.30
CA SER A 370 -43.98 -9.84 7.20
C SER A 370 -42.64 -9.81 6.46
N THR A 371 -41.76 -8.89 6.83
CA THR A 371 -40.40 -8.77 6.29
C THR A 371 -39.56 -10.04 6.54
N SER A 372 -39.77 -10.72 7.66
CA SER A 372 -39.05 -11.96 8.00
C SER A 372 -39.50 -13.10 7.07
N GLU A 373 -40.78 -13.22 6.79
CA GLU A 373 -41.33 -14.22 5.88
C GLU A 373 -40.91 -13.98 4.42
N ILE A 374 -40.85 -12.70 3.99
CA ILE A 374 -40.31 -12.35 2.68
C ILE A 374 -38.85 -12.82 2.57
N ASN A 375 -38.02 -12.55 3.55
CA ASN A 375 -36.60 -12.94 3.53
C ASN A 375 -36.43 -14.46 3.44
N GLU A 376 -37.25 -15.23 4.16
CA GLU A 376 -37.22 -16.68 4.14
C GLU A 376 -37.66 -17.25 2.78
N ARG A 377 -38.73 -16.72 2.19
CA ARG A 377 -39.22 -17.12 0.85
C ARG A 377 -38.23 -16.75 -0.24
N VAL A 378 -37.62 -15.56 -0.17
CA VAL A 378 -36.53 -15.14 -1.10
C VAL A 378 -35.34 -16.07 -0.97
N ARG A 379 -34.94 -16.43 0.27
CA ARG A 379 -33.85 -17.38 0.50
C ARG A 379 -34.17 -18.75 -0.10
N SER A 380 -35.37 -19.29 0.13
CA SER A 380 -35.82 -20.57 -0.41
C SER A 380 -35.87 -20.55 -1.95
N ALA A 381 -36.38 -19.48 -2.56
CA ALA A 381 -36.41 -19.33 -4.00
C ALA A 381 -35.01 -19.30 -4.61
N ARG A 382 -34.05 -18.66 -3.94
CA ARG A 382 -32.64 -18.64 -4.35
C ARG A 382 -31.99 -20.02 -4.29
N ILE A 383 -32.27 -20.80 -3.26
CA ILE A 383 -31.81 -22.18 -3.13
C ILE A 383 -32.36 -23.04 -4.28
N ILE A 384 -33.67 -22.98 -4.53
CA ILE A 384 -34.33 -23.71 -5.63
C ILE A 384 -33.75 -23.30 -7.00
N ALA A 385 -33.45 -22.01 -7.21
CA ALA A 385 -32.86 -21.55 -8.43
C ALA A 385 -31.43 -22.13 -8.64
N LEU A 386 -30.63 -22.20 -7.57
CA LEU A 386 -29.32 -22.87 -7.62
C LEU A 386 -29.43 -24.37 -7.89
N ASP A 387 -30.42 -25.06 -7.30
CA ASP A 387 -30.66 -26.50 -7.52
C ASP A 387 -31.00 -26.80 -9.01
N LYS A 388 -31.69 -25.88 -9.66
CA LYS A 388 -32.05 -26.01 -11.08
C LYS A 388 -30.87 -25.70 -12.05
N GLU A 389 -30.07 -24.74 -11.73
CA GLU A 389 -29.05 -24.19 -12.65
C GLU A 389 -27.65 -24.77 -12.42
N LEU A 390 -27.33 -25.17 -11.17
CA LEU A 390 -26.08 -25.83 -10.83
C LEU A 390 -26.29 -27.34 -10.87
N THR A 391 -26.33 -27.93 -12.04
CA THR A 391 -26.19 -29.40 -12.22
C THR A 391 -24.77 -29.76 -11.80
N ARG A 392 -24.61 -30.35 -10.64
CA ARG A 392 -23.33 -30.83 -10.07
C ARG A 392 -23.08 -32.27 -10.49
#